data_6e2432da2e217c7c55b85792b5508ae6
#
_entry.id   6e2432da2e217c7c55b85792b5508ae6
#
_cell.length_a   1.000
_cell.length_b   1.000
_cell.length_c   1.000
_cell.angle_alpha   90.00
_cell.angle_beta   90.00
_cell.angle_gamma   90.00
#
_symmetry.space_group_name_H-M   'P 1'
#
loop_
_entity.id
_entity.type
_entity.pdbx_description
1 polymer ?
#
loop_
_entity_poly.entity_id
_entity_poly.type
_entity_poly.pdbx_seq_one_letter_code
_entity_poly.pdbx_strand_id
1 'polypeptide(L)'
;IVQISVGGAEYASGSTIKNRVTGSLALAAYATEVAKNYGVTIALHTDHCAKQNIDSWIRPLMEIEATQDLPTFQSHMWDGSAVPLEENLEIAKELLALSQKAKTILEIEIGVVGGEEDGVVGEINEKLYTTTEDALKTVEALGLGENGRYLTALTFGNVHGVYKPGHVKLRPEILGTIQEEVAAKVGWKNNRPFDLVMHGGSGSTAEEIALAVENGVIKMNVDTDTQYAFTRPVVEHMFRNYDGVLKIDGEVGNKKQYDPRSWGKSAEAGMAARVVEACQRLGSVGTKMA
;
A
#
# COMPACT_ATOMS: atom_id res chain seq x y z
N ILE A 1 -7.59 -5.08 -1.18
CA ILE A 1 -7.31 -3.68 -1.59
C ILE A 1 -6.34 -3.73 -2.76
N VAL A 2 -6.65 -3.03 -3.84
CA VAL A 2 -5.73 -2.80 -4.98
C VAL A 2 -5.13 -1.41 -4.80
N GLN A 3 -3.79 -1.35 -4.70
CA GLN A 3 -3.05 -0.11 -4.51
C GLN A 3 -2.39 0.34 -5.80
N ILE A 4 -2.33 1.65 -6.01
CA ILE A 4 -1.69 2.29 -7.14
C ILE A 4 -0.62 3.23 -6.61
N SER A 5 0.65 2.94 -6.92
CA SER A 5 1.77 3.80 -6.56
C SER A 5 1.94 4.97 -7.53
N VAL A 6 2.77 5.95 -7.15
CA VAL A 6 3.17 7.07 -8.02
C VAL A 6 3.73 6.56 -9.34
N GLY A 7 4.67 5.62 -9.30
CA GLY A 7 5.29 5.03 -10.48
C GLY A 7 4.29 4.27 -11.34
N GLY A 8 3.38 3.49 -10.72
CA GLY A 8 2.32 2.77 -11.41
C GLY A 8 1.35 3.71 -12.14
N ALA A 9 0.96 4.79 -11.49
CA ALA A 9 0.08 5.82 -12.08
C ALA A 9 0.75 6.54 -13.26
N GLU A 10 2.01 6.93 -13.13
CA GLU A 10 2.79 7.54 -14.22
C GLU A 10 2.92 6.61 -15.42
N TYR A 11 3.27 5.34 -15.17
CA TYR A 11 3.41 4.34 -16.22
C TYR A 11 2.09 4.09 -16.96
N ALA A 12 0.98 3.96 -16.23
CA ALA A 12 -0.34 3.69 -16.82
C ALA A 12 -0.87 4.84 -17.70
N SER A 13 -0.42 6.07 -17.48
CA SER A 13 -0.76 7.21 -18.36
C SER A 13 0.10 7.30 -19.62
N GLY A 14 1.08 6.41 -19.75
CA GLY A 14 2.10 6.43 -20.79
C GLY A 14 3.39 7.10 -20.32
N SER A 15 4.51 6.41 -20.53
CA SER A 15 5.84 6.77 -20.00
C SER A 15 6.35 8.17 -20.41
N THR A 16 5.80 8.76 -21.46
CA THR A 16 6.12 10.13 -21.92
C THR A 16 5.19 11.18 -21.34
N ILE A 17 3.96 10.83 -20.97
CA ILE A 17 2.94 11.74 -20.44
C ILE A 17 3.09 11.92 -18.93
N LYS A 18 3.25 10.80 -18.18
CA LYS A 18 3.45 10.76 -16.73
C LYS A 18 2.39 11.53 -15.92
N ASN A 19 1.13 11.51 -16.38
CA ASN A 19 0.02 12.14 -15.67
C ASN A 19 -0.56 11.16 -14.65
N ARG A 20 -0.24 11.37 -13.39
CA ARG A 20 -0.63 10.49 -12.27
C ARG A 20 -2.15 10.39 -12.09
N VAL A 21 -2.87 11.49 -12.26
CA VAL A 21 -4.34 11.51 -12.15
C VAL A 21 -4.97 10.67 -13.25
N THR A 22 -4.55 10.88 -14.51
CA THR A 22 -5.04 10.09 -15.64
C THR A 22 -4.74 8.62 -15.49
N GLY A 23 -3.50 8.27 -15.10
CA GLY A 23 -3.11 6.87 -14.92
C GLY A 23 -3.87 6.18 -13.78
N SER A 24 -4.05 6.88 -12.65
CA SER A 24 -4.83 6.38 -11.53
C SER A 24 -6.29 6.11 -11.92
N LEU A 25 -6.95 7.04 -12.61
CA LEU A 25 -8.33 6.88 -13.05
C LEU A 25 -8.47 5.75 -14.09
N ALA A 26 -7.50 5.59 -15.00
CA ALA A 26 -7.49 4.50 -15.98
C ALA A 26 -7.37 3.13 -15.30
N LEU A 27 -6.43 2.98 -14.35
CA LEU A 27 -6.26 1.73 -13.59
C LEU A 27 -7.47 1.44 -12.70
N ALA A 28 -8.05 2.45 -12.07
CA ALA A 28 -9.25 2.33 -11.25
C ALA A 28 -10.45 1.85 -12.09
N ALA A 29 -10.65 2.43 -13.27
CA ALA A 29 -11.72 2.03 -14.19
C ALA A 29 -11.51 0.57 -14.64
N TYR A 30 -10.29 0.18 -14.99
CA TYR A 30 -9.96 -1.19 -15.36
C TYR A 30 -10.23 -2.17 -14.21
N ALA A 31 -9.70 -1.90 -13.02
CA ALA A 31 -9.89 -2.76 -11.85
C ALA A 31 -11.37 -2.91 -11.49
N THR A 32 -12.14 -1.81 -11.49
CA THR A 32 -13.56 -1.80 -11.19
C THR A 32 -14.36 -2.62 -12.20
N GLU A 33 -14.05 -2.50 -13.50
CA GLU A 33 -14.77 -3.25 -14.53
C GLU A 33 -14.47 -4.75 -14.46
N VAL A 34 -13.19 -5.11 -14.26
CA VAL A 34 -12.78 -6.51 -14.14
C VAL A 34 -13.36 -7.15 -12.88
N ALA A 35 -13.40 -6.43 -11.77
CA ALA A 35 -13.89 -6.93 -10.47
C ALA A 35 -15.36 -7.42 -10.53
N LYS A 36 -16.19 -6.88 -11.42
CA LYS A 36 -17.59 -7.33 -11.60
C LYS A 36 -17.70 -8.82 -11.93
N ASN A 37 -16.65 -9.42 -12.48
CA ASN A 37 -16.62 -10.84 -12.84
C ASN A 37 -16.20 -11.76 -11.68
N TYR A 38 -15.84 -11.19 -10.53
CA TYR A 38 -15.37 -11.92 -9.36
C TYR A 38 -16.30 -11.70 -8.16
N GLY A 39 -16.60 -12.75 -7.45
CA GLY A 39 -17.49 -12.69 -6.28
C GLY A 39 -16.81 -12.14 -5.02
N VAL A 40 -15.99 -11.09 -5.14
CA VAL A 40 -15.23 -10.47 -4.03
C VAL A 40 -15.44 -8.96 -4.00
N THR A 41 -15.35 -8.37 -2.82
CA THR A 41 -15.35 -6.93 -2.66
C THR A 41 -13.90 -6.43 -2.74
N ILE A 42 -13.65 -5.43 -3.60
CA ILE A 42 -12.34 -4.81 -3.78
C ILE A 42 -12.44 -3.33 -3.44
N ALA A 43 -11.50 -2.82 -2.67
CA ALA A 43 -11.29 -1.39 -2.46
C ALA A 43 -10.06 -0.92 -3.28
N LEU A 44 -10.11 0.30 -3.76
CA LEU A 44 -9.02 0.97 -4.46
C LEU A 44 -8.34 1.96 -3.52
N HIS A 45 -7.02 2.04 -3.62
CA HIS A 45 -6.18 2.89 -2.78
C HIS A 45 -5.07 3.53 -3.60
N THR A 46 -4.70 4.79 -3.31
CA THR A 46 -3.45 5.38 -3.80
C THR A 46 -2.39 5.24 -2.72
N ASP A 47 -1.25 4.66 -3.09
CA ASP A 47 -0.15 4.35 -2.21
C ASP A 47 0.77 5.58 -2.03
N HIS A 48 1.75 5.52 -1.18
CA HIS A 48 2.72 6.54 -0.78
C HIS A 48 2.76 7.84 -1.60
N CYS A 49 2.09 8.89 -1.14
CA CYS A 49 2.13 10.20 -1.74
C CYS A 49 3.02 11.14 -0.93
N ALA A 50 4.27 11.30 -1.32
CA ALA A 50 5.16 12.27 -0.70
C ALA A 50 4.71 13.73 -0.95
N LYS A 51 5.15 14.66 -0.10
CA LYS A 51 4.74 16.08 -0.09
C LYS A 51 4.73 16.75 -1.46
N GLN A 52 5.78 16.53 -2.27
CA GLN A 52 5.91 17.14 -3.60
C GLN A 52 4.88 16.62 -4.63
N ASN A 53 4.18 15.53 -4.31
CA ASN A 53 3.22 14.88 -5.20
C ASN A 53 1.76 15.22 -4.86
N ILE A 54 1.48 15.82 -3.71
CA ILE A 54 0.12 16.10 -3.22
C ILE A 54 -0.70 16.85 -4.28
N ASP A 55 -0.20 18.01 -4.73
CA ASP A 55 -0.94 18.90 -5.63
C ASP A 55 -1.04 18.39 -7.06
N SER A 56 -0.18 17.45 -7.45
CA SER A 56 -0.19 16.84 -8.78
C SER A 56 -0.86 15.47 -8.83
N TRP A 57 -1.29 14.92 -7.68
CA TRP A 57 -1.83 13.57 -7.62
C TRP A 57 -3.05 13.42 -6.71
N ILE A 58 -2.86 13.28 -5.37
CA ILE A 58 -3.98 12.91 -4.49
C ILE A 58 -4.98 14.04 -4.29
N ARG A 59 -4.54 15.30 -4.21
CA ARG A 59 -5.45 16.45 -4.09
C ARG A 59 -6.41 16.55 -5.29
N PRO A 60 -5.96 16.55 -6.56
CA PRO A 60 -6.89 16.54 -7.70
C PRO A 60 -7.82 15.33 -7.73
N LEU A 61 -7.37 14.13 -7.31
CA LEU A 61 -8.24 12.96 -7.22
C LEU A 61 -9.35 13.17 -6.19
N MET A 62 -9.00 13.59 -4.97
CA MET A 62 -9.98 13.89 -3.91
C MET A 62 -10.94 15.02 -4.30
N GLU A 63 -10.48 16.05 -5.02
CA GLU A 63 -11.32 17.15 -5.53
C GLU A 63 -12.34 16.65 -6.55
N ILE A 64 -11.93 15.75 -7.46
CA ILE A 64 -12.84 15.07 -8.39
C ILE A 64 -13.89 14.26 -7.61
N GLU A 65 -13.45 13.46 -6.66
CA GLU A 65 -14.30 12.58 -5.85
C GLU A 65 -15.28 13.35 -4.97
N ALA A 66 -14.90 14.51 -4.45
CA ALA A 66 -15.78 15.38 -3.68
C ALA A 66 -17.01 15.85 -4.49
N THR A 67 -16.97 15.78 -5.81
CA THR A 67 -18.10 16.08 -6.71
C THR A 67 -18.96 14.87 -7.08
N GLN A 68 -18.55 13.66 -6.68
CA GLN A 68 -19.19 12.40 -7.02
C GLN A 68 -20.11 11.89 -5.89
N ASP A 69 -21.12 11.12 -6.24
CA ASP A 69 -21.97 10.45 -5.25
C ASP A 69 -21.20 9.38 -4.47
N LEU A 70 -20.38 8.61 -5.18
CA LEU A 70 -19.46 7.62 -4.62
C LEU A 70 -18.05 7.88 -5.11
N PRO A 71 -17.02 7.82 -4.25
CA PRO A 71 -15.64 8.05 -4.64
C PRO A 71 -15.12 6.92 -5.53
N THR A 72 -14.20 7.25 -6.42
CA THR A 72 -13.48 6.28 -7.26
C THR A 72 -12.53 5.43 -6.41
N PHE A 73 -11.79 6.07 -5.52
CA PHE A 73 -10.92 5.41 -4.54
C PHE A 73 -11.60 5.43 -3.16
N GLN A 74 -11.43 4.36 -2.40
CA GLN A 74 -11.96 4.30 -1.04
C GLN A 74 -11.01 4.93 -0.03
N SER A 75 -9.73 5.03 -0.40
CA SER A 75 -8.71 5.64 0.45
C SER A 75 -7.53 6.20 -0.34
N HIS A 76 -6.86 7.19 0.25
CA HIS A 76 -5.63 7.80 -0.28
C HIS A 76 -4.59 7.86 0.83
N MET A 77 -3.31 7.66 0.50
CA MET A 77 -2.25 7.78 1.47
C MET A 77 -1.49 9.10 1.32
N TRP A 78 -1.29 9.77 2.45
CA TRP A 78 -0.32 10.82 2.68
C TRP A 78 0.92 10.23 3.37
N ASP A 79 2.05 10.27 2.70
CA ASP A 79 3.33 9.85 3.25
C ASP A 79 4.08 11.06 3.83
N GLY A 80 3.96 11.20 5.15
CA GLY A 80 4.61 12.26 5.93
C GLY A 80 5.97 11.83 6.52
N SER A 81 6.51 10.67 6.18
CA SER A 81 7.74 10.13 6.76
C SER A 81 8.98 11.00 6.54
N ALA A 82 9.01 11.79 5.47
CA ALA A 82 10.12 12.66 5.10
C ALA A 82 10.06 14.07 5.71
N VAL A 83 9.02 14.41 6.47
CA VAL A 83 8.85 15.72 7.11
C VAL A 83 8.76 15.59 8.63
N PRO A 84 9.03 16.67 9.41
CA PRO A 84 8.84 16.66 10.85
C PRO A 84 7.40 16.35 11.23
N LEU A 85 7.17 15.68 12.38
CA LEU A 85 5.85 15.23 12.81
C LEU A 85 4.80 16.39 12.85
N GLU A 86 5.18 17.56 13.32
CA GLU A 86 4.29 18.71 13.36
C GLU A 86 3.79 19.11 11.98
N GLU A 87 4.70 19.21 11.00
CA GLU A 87 4.36 19.50 9.61
C GLU A 87 3.53 18.36 8.99
N ASN A 88 3.89 17.11 9.29
CA ASN A 88 3.13 15.94 8.85
C ASN A 88 1.67 16.03 9.30
N LEU A 89 1.44 16.34 10.57
CA LEU A 89 0.09 16.43 11.15
C LEU A 89 -0.71 17.65 10.63
N GLU A 90 -0.05 18.77 10.35
CA GLU A 90 -0.71 19.92 9.70
C GLU A 90 -1.22 19.58 8.31
N ILE A 91 -0.38 18.94 7.47
CA ILE A 91 -0.76 18.48 6.13
C ILE A 91 -1.85 17.40 6.24
N ALA A 92 -1.69 16.43 7.14
CA ALA A 92 -2.67 15.38 7.36
C ALA A 92 -4.05 15.94 7.73
N LYS A 93 -4.10 16.98 8.57
CA LYS A 93 -5.35 17.65 8.97
C LYS A 93 -6.05 18.32 7.76
N GLU A 94 -5.29 18.97 6.89
CA GLU A 94 -5.84 19.57 5.67
C GLU A 94 -6.39 18.50 4.73
N LEU A 95 -5.62 17.44 4.48
CA LEU A 95 -6.02 16.35 3.60
C LEU A 95 -7.17 15.54 4.19
N LEU A 96 -7.25 15.36 5.51
CA LEU A 96 -8.36 14.69 6.17
C LEU A 96 -9.69 15.44 5.97
N ALA A 97 -9.64 16.78 6.05
CA ALA A 97 -10.82 17.60 5.77
C ALA A 97 -11.29 17.48 4.30
N LEU A 98 -10.37 17.34 3.35
CA LEU A 98 -10.69 17.09 1.95
C LEU A 98 -11.20 15.65 1.75
N SER A 99 -10.56 14.67 2.36
CA SER A 99 -10.96 13.27 2.36
C SER A 99 -12.40 13.07 2.88
N GLN A 100 -12.76 13.78 3.95
CA GLN A 100 -14.12 13.77 4.47
C GLN A 100 -15.14 14.28 3.44
N LYS A 101 -14.83 15.34 2.69
CA LYS A 101 -15.68 15.84 1.59
C LYS A 101 -15.78 14.86 0.44
N ALA A 102 -14.67 14.23 0.11
CA ALA A 102 -14.56 13.18 -0.93
C ALA A 102 -15.20 11.84 -0.49
N LYS A 103 -15.59 11.70 0.77
CA LYS A 103 -16.11 10.44 1.36
C LYS A 103 -15.11 9.29 1.27
N THR A 104 -13.82 9.60 1.39
CA THR A 104 -12.70 8.65 1.37
C THR A 104 -12.06 8.54 2.76
N ILE A 105 -11.20 7.57 2.94
CA ILE A 105 -10.38 7.39 4.14
C ILE A 105 -8.96 7.91 3.81
N LEU A 106 -8.38 8.69 4.71
CA LEU A 106 -6.99 9.10 4.60
C LEU A 106 -6.09 8.10 5.32
N GLU A 107 -5.08 7.57 4.65
CA GLU A 107 -4.00 6.85 5.33
C GLU A 107 -2.84 7.81 5.60
N ILE A 108 -2.28 7.74 6.80
CA ILE A 108 -1.16 8.57 7.23
C ILE A 108 -0.03 7.70 7.77
N GLU A 109 1.21 8.16 7.64
CA GLU A 109 2.37 7.50 8.22
C GLU A 109 2.98 8.33 9.34
N ILE A 110 3.11 7.72 10.52
CA ILE A 110 3.69 8.31 11.73
C ILE A 110 4.95 7.54 12.10
N GLY A 111 6.08 8.14 11.90
CA GLY A 111 7.41 7.53 12.00
C GLY A 111 8.05 7.40 10.62
N VAL A 112 9.08 6.57 10.52
CA VAL A 112 9.85 6.33 9.30
C VAL A 112 9.92 4.84 9.03
N VAL A 113 9.53 4.40 7.85
CA VAL A 113 9.83 3.04 7.37
C VAL A 113 11.20 3.08 6.69
N GLY A 114 12.10 2.16 7.06
CA GLY A 114 13.43 2.06 6.45
C GLY A 114 13.38 1.34 5.09
N GLY A 115 14.55 1.19 4.44
CA GLY A 115 14.69 0.47 3.17
C GLY A 115 14.48 1.34 1.94
N GLU A 116 14.11 0.74 0.82
CA GLU A 116 13.94 1.42 -0.47
C GLU A 116 12.52 1.26 -0.98
N GLU A 117 11.88 2.39 -1.34
CA GLU A 117 10.60 2.43 -2.01
C GLU A 117 10.55 3.56 -3.05
N ASP A 118 10.15 3.22 -4.27
CA ASP A 118 10.09 4.15 -5.43
C ASP A 118 11.37 5.02 -5.61
N GLY A 119 12.56 4.45 -5.30
CA GLY A 119 13.86 5.12 -5.42
C GLY A 119 14.24 6.01 -4.23
N VAL A 120 13.46 6.00 -3.15
CA VAL A 120 13.78 6.68 -1.89
C VAL A 120 14.36 5.65 -0.91
N VAL A 121 15.53 5.95 -0.35
CA VAL A 121 16.22 5.08 0.63
C VAL A 121 16.07 5.65 2.03
N GLY A 122 15.41 4.90 2.91
CA GLY A 122 15.27 5.21 4.33
C GLY A 122 16.39 4.59 5.18
N GLU A 123 16.90 5.34 6.17
CA GLU A 123 17.90 4.85 7.11
C GLU A 123 17.32 3.88 8.13
N ILE A 124 18.12 2.87 8.52
CA ILE A 124 17.78 1.93 9.61
C ILE A 124 18.32 2.50 10.92
N ASN A 125 17.44 3.13 11.72
CA ASN A 125 17.78 3.72 13.00
C ASN A 125 16.58 3.67 13.98
N GLU A 126 16.71 4.30 15.16
CA GLU A 126 15.64 4.29 16.19
C GLU A 126 14.33 4.98 15.76
N LYS A 127 14.34 5.79 14.70
CA LYS A 127 13.13 6.41 14.13
C LYS A 127 12.19 5.40 13.46
N LEU A 128 12.64 4.15 13.30
CA LEU A 128 11.80 3.03 12.85
C LEU A 128 10.75 2.58 13.90
N TYR A 129 10.71 3.23 15.06
CA TYR A 129 9.77 2.88 16.12
C TYR A 129 8.99 4.12 16.54
N THR A 130 7.70 4.13 16.22
CA THR A 130 6.77 5.18 16.68
C THR A 130 6.64 5.13 18.20
N THR A 131 6.53 6.28 18.82
CA THR A 131 6.32 6.40 20.28
C THR A 131 4.84 6.65 20.62
N THR A 132 4.45 6.34 21.85
CA THR A 132 3.12 6.71 22.36
C THR A 132 2.88 8.22 22.33
N GLU A 133 3.93 9.04 22.52
CA GLU A 133 3.83 10.49 22.45
C GLU A 133 3.47 10.96 21.03
N ASP A 134 4.09 10.38 19.99
CA ASP A 134 3.77 10.69 18.59
C ASP A 134 2.32 10.31 18.25
N ALA A 135 1.88 9.15 18.74
CA ALA A 135 0.50 8.68 18.56
C ALA A 135 -0.51 9.60 19.29
N LEU A 136 -0.18 10.12 20.48
CA LEU A 136 -1.03 11.08 21.18
C LEU A 136 -1.13 12.42 20.47
N LYS A 137 -0.01 12.96 19.95
CA LYS A 137 -0.01 14.16 19.10
C LYS A 137 -0.88 13.96 17.87
N THR A 138 -0.87 12.75 17.31
CA THR A 138 -1.73 12.41 16.16
C THR A 138 -3.21 12.51 16.54
N VAL A 139 -3.62 11.94 17.69
CA VAL A 139 -5.00 12.06 18.18
C VAL A 139 -5.37 13.50 18.49
N GLU A 140 -4.47 14.26 19.10
CA GLU A 140 -4.69 15.67 19.38
C GLU A 140 -4.93 16.50 18.11
N ALA A 141 -4.18 16.23 17.05
CA ALA A 141 -4.28 16.94 15.79
C ALA A 141 -5.49 16.52 14.93
N LEU A 142 -5.77 15.21 14.85
CA LEU A 142 -6.73 14.64 13.90
C LEU A 142 -8.03 14.16 14.53
N GLY A 143 -8.04 13.92 15.84
CA GLY A 143 -9.16 13.30 16.55
C GLY A 143 -9.19 11.78 16.38
N LEU A 144 -10.30 11.15 16.75
CA LEU A 144 -10.53 9.71 16.62
C LEU A 144 -11.79 9.41 15.76
N GLY A 145 -11.92 10.10 14.64
CA GLY A 145 -12.97 9.91 13.66
C GLY A 145 -13.96 11.06 13.54
N GLU A 146 -14.03 11.98 14.50
CA GLU A 146 -14.93 13.15 14.49
C GLU A 146 -14.58 14.16 13.36
N ASN A 147 -13.32 14.25 12.96
CA ASN A 147 -12.85 15.14 11.89
C ASN A 147 -12.71 14.45 10.53
N GLY A 148 -13.05 13.16 10.45
CA GLY A 148 -12.90 12.30 9.28
C GLY A 148 -12.26 10.96 9.67
N ARG A 149 -12.44 9.96 8.83
CA ARG A 149 -11.86 8.63 9.07
C ARG A 149 -10.46 8.55 8.49
N TYR A 150 -9.52 8.00 9.24
CA TYR A 150 -8.17 7.75 8.78
C TYR A 150 -7.63 6.40 9.24
N LEU A 151 -6.66 5.88 8.49
CA LEU A 151 -5.81 4.73 8.84
C LEU A 151 -4.44 5.25 9.26
N THR A 152 -3.77 4.56 10.17
CA THR A 152 -2.48 5.02 10.68
C THR A 152 -1.43 3.94 10.55
N ALA A 153 -0.40 4.20 9.75
CA ALA A 153 0.82 3.40 9.74
C ALA A 153 1.74 3.90 10.87
N LEU A 154 1.73 3.18 11.98
CA LEU A 154 2.69 3.34 13.07
C LEU A 154 3.87 2.40 12.81
N THR A 155 5.09 2.92 12.85
CA THR A 155 6.29 2.13 12.55
C THR A 155 6.73 1.33 13.78
N PHE A 156 7.12 0.07 13.55
CA PHE A 156 7.55 -0.87 14.60
C PHE A 156 8.79 -1.68 14.17
N GLY A 157 9.67 -1.06 13.37
CA GLY A 157 10.88 -1.66 12.83
C GLY A 157 10.73 -2.20 11.43
N ASN A 158 9.63 -1.91 10.76
CA ASN A 158 9.34 -2.35 9.40
C ASN A 158 10.20 -1.61 8.37
N VAL A 159 10.52 -2.32 7.27
CA VAL A 159 11.44 -1.86 6.22
C VAL A 159 10.86 -2.26 4.86
N HIS A 160 10.93 -1.34 3.89
CA HIS A 160 10.53 -1.61 2.50
C HIS A 160 11.61 -2.37 1.73
N GLY A 161 11.20 -3.11 0.70
CA GLY A 161 12.11 -3.83 -0.20
C GLY A 161 12.58 -5.18 0.33
N VAL A 162 13.73 -5.64 -0.18
CA VAL A 162 14.34 -6.92 0.17
C VAL A 162 15.44 -6.72 1.18
N TYR A 163 15.32 -7.31 2.35
CA TYR A 163 16.36 -7.30 3.38
C TYR A 163 16.70 -8.73 3.84
N LYS A 164 17.93 -8.90 4.34
CA LYS A 164 18.34 -10.19 4.89
C LYS A 164 17.67 -10.43 6.24
N PRO A 165 17.10 -11.61 6.49
CA PRO A 165 16.56 -11.96 7.81
C PRO A 165 17.54 -11.64 8.93
N GLY A 166 17.06 -11.00 10.00
CA GLY A 166 17.87 -10.62 11.16
C GLY A 166 18.58 -9.26 11.08
N HIS A 167 18.51 -8.55 9.94
CA HIS A 167 19.04 -7.18 9.85
C HIS A 167 18.06 -6.12 10.40
N VAL A 168 16.78 -6.46 10.46
CA VAL A 168 15.73 -5.61 11.03
C VAL A 168 14.99 -6.44 12.06
N LYS A 169 14.67 -5.85 13.19
CA LYS A 169 13.89 -6.49 14.24
C LYS A 169 12.50 -5.86 14.28
N LEU A 170 11.52 -6.56 13.74
CA LEU A 170 10.12 -6.18 13.92
C LEU A 170 9.71 -6.34 15.39
N ARG A 171 8.97 -5.38 15.89
CA ARG A 171 8.44 -5.35 17.26
C ARG A 171 6.94 -5.05 17.25
N PRO A 172 6.09 -5.95 16.72
CA PRO A 172 4.65 -5.71 16.60
C PRO A 172 3.95 -5.48 17.95
N GLU A 173 4.55 -5.94 19.05
CA GLU A 173 4.06 -5.70 20.42
C GLU A 173 3.99 -4.21 20.79
N ILE A 174 4.81 -3.35 20.17
CA ILE A 174 4.77 -1.89 20.37
C ILE A 174 3.40 -1.33 19.97
N LEU A 175 2.81 -1.86 18.90
CA LEU A 175 1.50 -1.41 18.44
C LEU A 175 0.42 -1.62 19.49
N GLY A 176 0.39 -2.79 20.16
CA GLY A 176 -0.53 -3.07 21.25
C GLY A 176 -0.34 -2.13 22.42
N THR A 177 0.91 -1.90 22.85
CA THR A 177 1.25 -0.98 23.92
C THR A 177 0.79 0.45 23.60
N ILE A 178 1.08 0.96 22.41
CA ILE A 178 0.64 2.30 21.99
C ILE A 178 -0.89 2.41 21.98
N GLN A 179 -1.59 1.40 21.44
CA GLN A 179 -3.05 1.38 21.44
C GLN A 179 -3.63 1.47 22.84
N GLU A 180 -3.14 0.66 23.79
CA GLU A 180 -3.61 0.64 25.18
C GLU A 180 -3.32 1.95 25.91
N GLU A 181 -2.10 2.47 25.80
CA GLU A 181 -1.69 3.72 26.45
C GLU A 181 -2.45 4.93 25.93
N VAL A 182 -2.64 5.04 24.60
CA VAL A 182 -3.44 6.10 24.00
C VAL A 182 -4.90 5.98 24.45
N ALA A 183 -5.51 4.78 24.37
CA ALA A 183 -6.88 4.57 24.82
C ALA A 183 -7.09 4.99 26.27
N ALA A 184 -6.16 4.63 27.16
CA ALA A 184 -6.23 5.02 28.57
C ALA A 184 -6.16 6.54 28.76
N LYS A 185 -5.28 7.24 28.03
CA LYS A 185 -5.08 8.69 28.15
C LYS A 185 -6.25 9.52 27.62
N VAL A 186 -6.87 9.06 26.51
CA VAL A 186 -8.00 9.78 25.88
C VAL A 186 -9.37 9.29 26.36
N GLY A 187 -9.42 8.27 27.21
CA GLY A 187 -10.68 7.70 27.72
C GLY A 187 -11.46 6.91 26.66
N TRP A 188 -10.77 6.28 25.70
CA TRP A 188 -11.41 5.48 24.66
C TRP A 188 -11.95 4.17 25.22
N LYS A 189 -13.16 3.77 24.81
CA LYS A 189 -13.88 2.65 25.43
C LYS A 189 -13.29 1.27 25.19
N ASN A 190 -12.56 1.10 24.09
CA ASN A 190 -11.83 -0.12 23.80
C ASN A 190 -10.33 0.18 23.70
N ASN A 191 -9.49 -0.84 23.79
CA ASN A 191 -8.03 -0.66 23.78
C ASN A 191 -7.45 -0.45 22.39
N ARG A 192 -8.28 -0.12 21.37
CA ARG A 192 -7.84 0.00 19.96
C ARG A 192 -8.41 1.26 19.33
N PRO A 193 -7.85 2.44 19.65
CA PRO A 193 -8.31 3.71 19.09
C PRO A 193 -7.95 3.89 17.62
N PHE A 194 -6.92 3.20 17.10
CA PHE A 194 -6.47 3.32 15.72
C PHE A 194 -6.84 2.11 14.85
N ASP A 195 -7.16 2.37 13.60
CA ASP A 195 -7.15 1.39 12.51
C ASP A 195 -5.71 1.35 11.93
N LEU A 196 -4.92 0.33 12.29
CA LEU A 196 -3.48 0.29 11.99
C LEU A 196 -3.16 -0.32 10.62
N VAL A 197 -2.12 0.22 10.00
CA VAL A 197 -1.52 -0.30 8.75
C VAL A 197 -0.09 -0.74 8.99
N MET A 198 0.28 -1.89 8.41
CA MET A 198 1.64 -2.39 8.34
C MET A 198 2.22 -2.16 6.95
N HIS A 199 3.25 -1.33 6.85
CA HIS A 199 4.07 -1.20 5.65
C HIS A 199 5.22 -2.20 5.66
N GLY A 200 5.83 -2.44 4.49
CA GLY A 200 6.97 -3.35 4.37
C GLY A 200 6.63 -4.79 4.72
N GLY A 201 5.44 -5.28 4.35
CA GLY A 201 5.01 -6.65 4.64
C GLY A 201 5.78 -7.74 3.89
N SER A 202 6.49 -7.40 2.81
CA SER A 202 7.38 -8.31 2.09
C SER A 202 8.57 -8.70 2.99
N GLY A 203 8.86 -10.01 3.05
CA GLY A 203 9.96 -10.54 3.89
C GLY A 203 9.61 -10.77 5.37
N SER A 204 8.43 -10.36 5.84
CA SER A 204 7.97 -10.67 7.20
C SER A 204 7.56 -12.14 7.34
N THR A 205 7.81 -12.74 8.52
CA THR A 205 7.37 -14.10 8.82
C THR A 205 5.87 -14.17 9.09
N ALA A 206 5.30 -15.37 9.02
CA ALA A 206 3.88 -15.58 9.32
C ALA A 206 3.55 -15.23 10.78
N GLU A 207 4.48 -15.51 11.70
CA GLU A 207 4.35 -15.21 13.13
C GLU A 207 4.35 -13.70 13.40
N GLU A 208 5.24 -12.94 12.74
CA GLU A 208 5.29 -11.48 12.85
C GLU A 208 4.01 -10.83 12.32
N ILE A 209 3.49 -11.32 11.18
CA ILE A 209 2.23 -10.85 10.61
C ILE A 209 1.06 -11.17 11.55
N ALA A 210 0.99 -12.40 12.08
CA ALA A 210 -0.07 -12.80 13.02
C ALA A 210 -0.06 -11.92 14.27
N LEU A 211 1.12 -11.63 14.83
CA LEU A 211 1.27 -10.77 15.99
C LEU A 211 0.88 -9.32 15.68
N ALA A 212 1.22 -8.81 14.49
CA ALA A 212 0.80 -7.48 14.06
C ALA A 212 -0.74 -7.38 13.94
N VAL A 213 -1.39 -8.37 13.35
CA VAL A 213 -2.86 -8.46 13.26
C VAL A 213 -3.48 -8.55 14.66
N GLU A 214 -2.92 -9.34 15.57
CA GLU A 214 -3.37 -9.43 16.96
C GLU A 214 -3.29 -8.07 17.67
N ASN A 215 -2.28 -7.25 17.35
CA ASN A 215 -2.09 -5.90 17.91
C ASN A 215 -2.85 -4.80 17.14
N GLY A 216 -3.74 -5.15 16.21
CA GLY A 216 -4.70 -4.22 15.61
C GLY A 216 -4.40 -3.78 14.19
N VAL A 217 -3.44 -4.40 13.50
CA VAL A 217 -3.23 -4.18 12.07
C VAL A 217 -4.40 -4.74 11.27
N ILE A 218 -5.04 -3.88 10.48
CA ILE A 218 -6.19 -4.24 9.61
C ILE A 218 -5.84 -4.21 8.12
N LYS A 219 -4.73 -3.62 7.74
CA LYS A 219 -4.21 -3.50 6.36
C LYS A 219 -2.71 -3.77 6.38
N MET A 220 -2.21 -4.52 5.40
CA MET A 220 -0.78 -4.73 5.18
C MET A 220 -0.44 -4.46 3.72
N ASN A 221 0.62 -3.69 3.48
CA ASN A 221 1.13 -3.42 2.14
C ASN A 221 2.13 -4.50 1.73
N VAL A 222 1.91 -5.09 0.55
CA VAL A 222 2.78 -6.08 -0.07
C VAL A 222 3.01 -5.68 -1.52
N ASP A 223 4.21 -5.27 -1.87
CA ASP A 223 4.59 -4.91 -3.24
C ASP A 223 5.76 -5.75 -3.76
N THR A 224 6.93 -5.68 -3.14
CA THR A 224 8.17 -6.33 -3.61
C THR A 224 7.98 -7.81 -3.94
N ASP A 225 7.30 -8.57 -3.06
CA ASP A 225 7.03 -9.99 -3.29
C ASP A 225 6.10 -10.23 -4.48
N THR A 226 5.11 -9.36 -4.69
CA THR A 226 4.17 -9.48 -5.82
C THR A 226 4.85 -9.12 -7.13
N GLN A 227 5.73 -8.12 -7.15
CA GLN A 227 6.58 -7.82 -8.31
C GLN A 227 7.45 -9.03 -8.69
N TYR A 228 8.12 -9.64 -7.69
CA TYR A 228 8.95 -10.82 -7.92
C TYR A 228 8.12 -12.00 -8.41
N ALA A 229 6.96 -12.26 -7.79
CA ALA A 229 6.06 -13.35 -8.16
C ALA A 229 5.51 -13.21 -9.59
N PHE A 230 5.34 -11.99 -10.09
CA PHE A 230 4.97 -11.70 -11.47
C PHE A 230 6.17 -11.88 -12.41
N THR A 231 7.33 -11.34 -12.07
CA THR A 231 8.50 -11.29 -12.96
C THR A 231 9.18 -12.65 -13.10
N ARG A 232 9.25 -13.45 -12.05
CA ARG A 232 9.96 -14.74 -12.05
C ARG A 232 9.46 -15.71 -13.12
N PRO A 233 8.14 -15.95 -13.30
CA PRO A 233 7.62 -16.79 -14.38
C PRO A 233 7.87 -16.22 -15.79
N VAL A 234 7.92 -14.90 -15.96
CA VAL A 234 8.28 -14.27 -17.24
C VAL A 234 9.71 -14.64 -17.63
N VAL A 235 10.65 -14.47 -16.70
CA VAL A 235 12.07 -14.82 -16.90
C VAL A 235 12.21 -16.31 -17.24
N GLU A 236 11.53 -17.18 -16.48
CA GLU A 236 11.56 -18.63 -16.76
C GLU A 236 11.05 -18.96 -18.16
N HIS A 237 9.93 -18.33 -18.58
CA HIS A 237 9.39 -18.51 -19.92
C HIS A 237 10.39 -18.10 -21.00
N MET A 238 11.05 -16.94 -20.84
CA MET A 238 12.03 -16.44 -21.81
C MET A 238 13.23 -17.36 -21.93
N PHE A 239 13.78 -17.86 -20.83
CA PHE A 239 14.91 -18.78 -20.86
C PHE A 239 14.57 -20.15 -21.44
N ARG A 240 13.41 -20.70 -21.12
CA ARG A 240 12.97 -22.01 -21.64
C ARG A 240 12.63 -21.98 -23.14
N ASN A 241 12.25 -20.82 -23.65
CA ASN A 241 11.79 -20.65 -25.03
C ASN A 241 12.68 -19.70 -25.83
N TYR A 242 13.97 -19.63 -25.48
CA TYR A 242 14.92 -18.68 -26.04
C TYR A 242 14.87 -18.63 -27.58
N ASP A 243 14.99 -19.76 -28.25
CA ASP A 243 15.02 -19.83 -29.73
C ASP A 243 13.70 -19.37 -30.36
N GLY A 244 12.57 -19.65 -29.71
CA GLY A 244 11.27 -19.25 -30.24
C GLY A 244 10.90 -17.81 -29.94
N VAL A 245 11.48 -17.21 -28.90
CA VAL A 245 11.26 -15.80 -28.50
C VAL A 245 12.22 -14.89 -29.25
N LEU A 246 13.49 -15.28 -29.38
CA LEU A 246 14.52 -14.49 -30.00
C LEU A 246 14.55 -14.74 -31.51
N LYS A 247 14.30 -13.70 -32.30
CA LYS A 247 14.42 -13.72 -33.76
C LYS A 247 15.83 -13.28 -34.15
N ILE A 248 16.63 -14.22 -34.69
CA ILE A 248 18.02 -13.96 -35.07
C ILE A 248 18.14 -14.10 -36.61
N ASP A 249 18.81 -13.15 -37.25
CA ASP A 249 19.29 -13.18 -38.65
C ASP A 249 18.30 -13.72 -39.70
N GLY A 250 17.05 -13.20 -39.61
CA GLY A 250 16.01 -13.58 -40.60
C GLY A 250 15.23 -14.84 -40.25
N GLU A 251 15.56 -15.52 -39.17
CA GLU A 251 14.78 -16.64 -38.68
C GLU A 251 13.43 -16.20 -38.13
N VAL A 252 12.45 -17.09 -38.20
CA VAL A 252 11.08 -16.82 -37.72
C VAL A 252 10.91 -17.41 -36.33
N GLY A 253 10.73 -16.55 -35.32
CA GLY A 253 10.40 -16.98 -33.98
C GLY A 253 9.03 -17.66 -33.89
N ASN A 254 8.77 -18.33 -32.78
CA ASN A 254 7.49 -18.99 -32.53
C ASN A 254 6.50 -18.00 -31.85
N LYS A 255 5.49 -17.56 -32.63
CA LYS A 255 4.46 -16.59 -32.12
C LYS A 255 3.81 -17.04 -30.83
N LYS A 256 3.58 -18.33 -30.63
CA LYS A 256 2.98 -18.86 -29.38
C LYS A 256 3.88 -18.66 -28.16
N GLN A 257 5.19 -18.47 -28.36
CA GLN A 257 6.16 -18.28 -27.29
C GLN A 257 6.44 -16.79 -27.02
N TYR A 258 6.48 -15.94 -28.05
CA TYR A 258 6.72 -14.50 -27.85
C TYR A 258 5.46 -13.65 -27.64
N ASP A 259 4.26 -14.18 -27.84
CA ASP A 259 3.00 -13.46 -27.56
C ASP A 259 2.94 -13.08 -26.07
N PRO A 260 2.81 -11.79 -25.72
CA PRO A 260 2.74 -11.34 -24.33
C PRO A 260 1.68 -12.08 -23.50
N ARG A 261 0.57 -12.48 -24.11
CA ARG A 261 -0.49 -13.25 -23.43
C ARG A 261 -0.04 -14.65 -23.01
N SER A 262 0.98 -15.21 -23.66
CA SER A 262 1.51 -16.55 -23.33
C SER A 262 2.30 -16.51 -22.02
N TRP A 263 3.30 -15.62 -21.93
CA TRP A 263 4.09 -15.50 -20.71
C TRP A 263 3.35 -14.69 -19.63
N GLY A 264 2.43 -13.77 -20.01
CA GLY A 264 1.59 -13.02 -19.08
C GLY A 264 0.69 -13.92 -18.23
N LYS A 265 0.10 -14.99 -18.80
CA LYS A 265 -0.69 -15.97 -18.02
C LYS A 265 0.11 -16.64 -16.91
N SER A 266 1.38 -16.96 -17.16
CA SER A 266 2.25 -17.53 -16.13
C SER A 266 2.59 -16.52 -15.04
N ALA A 267 2.78 -15.26 -15.43
CA ALA A 267 3.00 -14.15 -14.49
C ALA A 267 1.77 -13.90 -13.60
N GLU A 268 0.57 -13.85 -14.19
CA GLU A 268 -0.69 -13.73 -13.46
C GLU A 268 -0.87 -14.85 -12.44
N ALA A 269 -0.61 -16.10 -12.83
CA ALA A 269 -0.72 -17.26 -11.94
C ALA A 269 0.26 -17.16 -10.76
N GLY A 270 1.50 -16.72 -11.01
CA GLY A 270 2.51 -16.51 -9.97
C GLY A 270 2.09 -15.42 -8.98
N MET A 271 1.63 -14.28 -9.49
CA MET A 271 1.14 -13.19 -8.65
C MET A 271 -0.10 -13.58 -7.86
N ALA A 272 -1.07 -14.26 -8.50
CA ALA A 272 -2.29 -14.72 -7.82
C ALA A 272 -1.97 -15.67 -6.66
N ALA A 273 -1.03 -16.61 -6.84
CA ALA A 273 -0.60 -17.51 -5.78
C ALA A 273 -0.01 -16.75 -4.58
N ARG A 274 0.82 -15.71 -4.84
CA ARG A 274 1.40 -14.89 -3.76
C ARG A 274 0.35 -14.05 -3.03
N VAL A 275 -0.64 -13.52 -3.75
CA VAL A 275 -1.77 -12.77 -3.15
C VAL A 275 -2.62 -13.70 -2.28
N VAL A 276 -2.89 -14.94 -2.73
CA VAL A 276 -3.61 -15.94 -1.91
C VAL A 276 -2.84 -16.25 -0.63
N GLU A 277 -1.53 -16.42 -0.70
CA GLU A 277 -0.68 -16.62 0.48
C GLU A 277 -0.78 -15.43 1.46
N ALA A 278 -0.73 -14.19 0.97
CA ALA A 278 -0.91 -13.01 1.80
C ALA A 278 -2.28 -12.99 2.49
N CYS A 279 -3.36 -13.31 1.78
CA CYS A 279 -4.69 -13.41 2.34
C CYS A 279 -4.78 -14.50 3.44
N GLN A 280 -4.11 -15.63 3.25
CA GLN A 280 -4.04 -16.69 4.25
C GLN A 280 -3.31 -16.25 5.52
N ARG A 281 -2.14 -15.62 5.38
CA ARG A 281 -1.33 -15.12 6.50
C ARG A 281 -2.04 -14.03 7.30
N LEU A 282 -2.82 -13.19 6.62
CA LEU A 282 -3.64 -12.14 7.24
C LEU A 282 -4.97 -12.64 7.84
N GLY A 283 -5.29 -13.93 7.71
CA GLY A 283 -6.55 -14.48 8.20
C GLY A 283 -7.80 -13.94 7.47
N SER A 284 -7.64 -13.37 6.27
CA SER A 284 -8.75 -12.76 5.52
C SER A 284 -9.54 -13.74 4.64
N VAL A 285 -9.12 -15.00 4.60
CA VAL A 285 -9.83 -16.04 3.84
C VAL A 285 -11.19 -16.33 4.48
N GLY A 286 -12.25 -16.29 3.68
CA GLY A 286 -13.63 -16.54 4.15
C GLY A 286 -14.29 -15.37 4.87
N THR A 287 -13.65 -14.20 4.94
CA THR A 287 -14.18 -13.00 5.61
C THR A 287 -15.01 -12.11 4.67
N LYS A 288 -15.45 -12.63 3.53
CA LYS A 288 -16.29 -11.90 2.60
C LYS A 288 -17.54 -11.35 3.31
N MET A 289 -17.78 -10.06 3.17
CA MET A 289 -19.05 -9.46 3.58
C MET A 289 -20.20 -10.05 2.76
N ALA A 290 -21.29 -10.42 3.42
CA ALA A 290 -22.48 -10.99 2.80
C ALA A 290 -23.20 -9.96 1.91
#